data_3b959013ab13085235f63c5ac138a503
#
_entry.id   3b959013ab13085235f63c5ac138a503
#
_cell.length_a   1.000
_cell.length_b   1.000
_cell.length_c   1.000
_cell.angle_alpha   90.00
_cell.angle_beta   90.00
_cell.angle_gamma   90.00
#
_symmetry.space_group_name_H-M   'P 1'
#
loop_
_entity.id
_entity.type
_entity.pdbx_description
1 polymer ?
#
loop_
_entity_poly.entity_id
_entity_poly.type
_entity_poly.pdbx_seq_one_letter_code
_entity_poly.pdbx_strand_id
1 'polypeptide(L)'
;MHRTIVWFRRDLRVFDHPPLARAARRGLVIPVFVFDRALLHHPETGPARVEFLLGALAALDADLRQLGGRLILRSGDPVQVLPELVRQSQAEGIYAHTDCERIYGRVRDARLNQALATAGMKIRWFDPPGSLPELLPYPAYRRRWYEQMGEALAPCPPQVAVPPEVIGEPLPGLAQLGHQADGKPIPAASTAAAQALLQDFLEDKADRYYWQLSYPGAEVTTGLSPHLKFGVMSVRQCVQTIRAQGDGGDPRRRRSHQQLISRLRWGQGFGQRFRYLPQLELRSLYRIFDEEGWAFDPDLYQAWQTGHTGFPIVDAAARCLQATGGYLALNFRSRAIYASFLSNLMGMDWRYGALHFMRHLIDGDCPIDHYQWAMQAGVTHCVDKTWTRIYNPGQAAVDRCDPEGQFIKRWLPELADLPPQQLGNPPRRPTYPAPILDYKAARKRRVAQLERQRQRFLHTPHLLPHLAPLPADLTPFGGDRDGGEIRWAAAPTPPLFPPALDLTSLDRTDQAALRTWFVAHVTIPPSRSSRRRPASTGEQLSLLD
;
A
#
# COMPACT_ATOMS: atom_id res chain seq x y z
N MET A 1 -13.39 -35.55 12.38
CA MET A 1 -12.19 -34.71 12.37
C MET A 1 -12.60 -33.35 11.82
N HIS A 2 -12.32 -32.26 12.55
CA HIS A 2 -12.71 -30.93 12.09
C HIS A 2 -11.99 -30.54 10.78
N ARG A 3 -12.69 -29.89 9.85
CA ARG A 3 -12.15 -29.39 8.58
C ARG A 3 -12.32 -27.89 8.53
N THR A 4 -11.23 -27.17 8.30
CA THR A 4 -11.25 -25.70 8.28
C THR A 4 -10.56 -25.19 7.02
N ILE A 5 -11.23 -24.34 6.26
CA ILE A 5 -10.60 -23.60 5.16
C ILE A 5 -9.79 -22.44 5.75
N VAL A 6 -8.54 -22.28 5.31
CA VAL A 6 -7.73 -21.08 5.60
C VAL A 6 -7.56 -20.33 4.29
N TRP A 7 -8.22 -19.19 4.19
CA TRP A 7 -8.20 -18.37 2.98
C TRP A 7 -7.03 -17.36 3.04
N PHE A 8 -5.98 -17.65 2.27
CA PHE A 8 -4.82 -16.80 2.09
C PHE A 8 -5.10 -15.68 1.08
N ARG A 9 -4.56 -14.49 1.36
CA ARG A 9 -4.64 -13.31 0.49
C ARG A 9 -3.33 -12.54 0.44
N ARG A 10 -3.11 -11.57 1.35
CA ARG A 10 -1.85 -10.82 1.52
C ARG A 10 -1.13 -11.24 2.81
N ASP A 11 -1.08 -12.51 3.05
CA ASP A 11 -0.53 -13.16 4.24
C ASP A 11 0.14 -14.50 3.89
N LEU A 12 0.89 -14.51 2.77
CA LEU A 12 1.42 -15.70 2.11
C LEU A 12 2.62 -16.29 2.87
N ARG A 13 2.37 -16.81 4.07
CA ARG A 13 3.37 -17.41 4.96
C ARG A 13 2.76 -18.47 5.87
N VAL A 14 3.59 -19.34 6.41
CA VAL A 14 3.17 -20.38 7.39
C VAL A 14 3.52 -20.01 8.83
N PHE A 15 4.46 -19.09 9.05
CA PHE A 15 4.89 -18.60 10.35
C PHE A 15 4.25 -17.25 10.69
N ASP A 16 3.96 -17.02 11.97
CA ASP A 16 3.20 -15.85 12.45
C ASP A 16 1.87 -15.66 11.70
N HIS A 17 1.16 -16.78 11.50
CA HIS A 17 -0.11 -16.85 10.79
C HIS A 17 -1.22 -17.44 11.67
N PRO A 18 -1.86 -16.65 12.54
CA PRO A 18 -2.87 -17.11 13.50
C PRO A 18 -3.99 -17.98 12.91
N PRO A 19 -4.61 -17.63 11.74
CA PRO A 19 -5.61 -18.49 11.11
C PRO A 19 -5.11 -19.91 10.84
N LEU A 20 -3.91 -20.05 10.26
CA LEU A 20 -3.32 -21.36 9.96
C LEU A 20 -2.97 -22.14 11.23
N ALA A 21 -2.29 -21.48 12.17
CA ALA A 21 -1.88 -22.12 13.43
C ALA A 21 -3.08 -22.62 14.23
N ARG A 22 -4.20 -21.86 14.23
CA ARG A 22 -5.42 -22.27 14.91
C ARG A 22 -6.16 -23.39 14.18
N ALA A 23 -6.26 -23.32 12.86
CA ALA A 23 -6.90 -24.37 12.07
C ALA A 23 -6.17 -25.71 12.22
N ALA A 24 -4.83 -25.71 12.12
CA ALA A 24 -4.02 -26.92 12.24
C ALA A 24 -4.15 -27.63 13.61
N ARG A 25 -4.35 -26.88 14.69
CA ARG A 25 -4.61 -27.45 16.02
C ARG A 25 -5.98 -28.13 16.15
N ARG A 26 -6.92 -27.84 15.27
CA ARG A 26 -8.28 -28.39 15.30
C ARG A 26 -8.46 -29.62 14.44
N GLY A 27 -7.65 -29.83 13.43
CA GLY A 27 -7.77 -30.94 12.52
C GLY A 27 -7.27 -30.69 11.12
N LEU A 28 -8.02 -31.13 10.12
CA LEU A 28 -7.68 -30.99 8.71
C LEU A 28 -7.82 -29.53 8.26
N VAL A 29 -6.85 -29.09 7.50
CA VAL A 29 -6.79 -27.71 6.97
C VAL A 29 -6.86 -27.73 5.46
N ILE A 30 -7.60 -26.81 4.90
CA ILE A 30 -7.68 -26.58 3.46
C ILE A 30 -7.11 -25.18 3.20
N PRO A 31 -5.78 -25.06 3.00
CA PRO A 31 -5.15 -23.78 2.65
C PRO A 31 -5.57 -23.41 1.23
N VAL A 32 -6.27 -22.30 1.05
CA VAL A 32 -6.78 -21.89 -0.25
C VAL A 32 -6.32 -20.47 -0.62
N PHE A 33 -5.96 -20.29 -1.88
CA PHE A 33 -5.85 -18.97 -2.51
C PHE A 33 -6.83 -18.92 -3.70
N VAL A 34 -7.53 -17.79 -3.83
CA VAL A 34 -8.48 -17.57 -4.92
C VAL A 34 -7.95 -16.45 -5.81
N PHE A 35 -7.71 -16.75 -7.09
CA PHE A 35 -7.40 -15.77 -8.11
C PHE A 35 -8.67 -14.96 -8.43
N ASP A 36 -8.80 -13.83 -7.74
CA ASP A 36 -9.93 -12.91 -7.89
C ASP A 36 -9.72 -12.05 -9.16
N ARG A 37 -10.50 -12.34 -10.20
CA ARG A 37 -10.37 -11.68 -11.51
C ARG A 37 -10.55 -10.16 -11.43
N ALA A 38 -11.44 -9.68 -10.57
CA ALA A 38 -11.66 -8.25 -10.43
C ALA A 38 -10.40 -7.51 -9.91
N LEU A 39 -9.66 -8.11 -8.99
CA LEU A 39 -8.39 -7.56 -8.52
C LEU A 39 -7.27 -7.71 -9.55
N LEU A 40 -7.18 -8.87 -10.20
CA LEU A 40 -6.14 -9.12 -11.20
C LEU A 40 -6.26 -8.19 -12.42
N HIS A 41 -7.49 -7.93 -12.88
CA HIS A 41 -7.74 -7.05 -14.03
C HIS A 41 -8.03 -5.59 -13.64
N HIS A 42 -7.84 -5.23 -12.38
CA HIS A 42 -8.00 -3.83 -11.97
C HIS A 42 -7.01 -2.94 -12.74
N PRO A 43 -7.41 -1.75 -13.24
CA PRO A 43 -6.55 -0.87 -14.06
C PRO A 43 -5.21 -0.50 -13.43
N GLU A 44 -5.11 -0.60 -12.12
CA GLU A 44 -3.89 -0.34 -11.35
C GLU A 44 -3.04 -1.61 -11.08
N THR A 45 -3.44 -2.76 -11.57
CA THR A 45 -2.68 -4.00 -11.37
C THR A 45 -1.66 -4.17 -12.49
N GLY A 46 -0.37 -4.11 -12.13
CA GLY A 46 0.74 -4.29 -13.06
C GLY A 46 1.26 -5.72 -13.11
N PRO A 47 1.80 -6.16 -14.28
CA PRO A 47 2.27 -7.54 -14.47
C PRO A 47 3.39 -7.96 -13.52
N ALA A 48 4.35 -7.10 -13.25
CA ALA A 48 5.46 -7.38 -12.31
C ALA A 48 4.97 -7.73 -10.89
N ARG A 49 3.89 -7.10 -10.44
CA ARG A 49 3.27 -7.42 -9.15
C ARG A 49 2.58 -8.77 -9.17
N VAL A 50 1.92 -9.12 -10.28
CA VAL A 50 1.29 -10.45 -10.46
C VAL A 50 2.35 -11.54 -10.54
N GLU A 51 3.47 -11.27 -11.21
CA GLU A 51 4.59 -12.21 -11.30
C GLU A 51 5.21 -12.47 -9.92
N PHE A 52 5.41 -11.43 -9.09
CA PHE A 52 5.84 -11.61 -7.71
C PHE A 52 4.82 -12.44 -6.90
N LEU A 53 3.52 -12.18 -7.07
CA LEU A 53 2.45 -12.97 -6.43
C LEU A 53 2.55 -14.45 -6.80
N LEU A 54 2.74 -14.78 -8.07
CA LEU A 54 2.90 -16.17 -8.52
C LEU A 54 4.11 -16.84 -7.87
N GLY A 55 5.24 -16.15 -7.79
CA GLY A 55 6.42 -16.62 -7.06
C GLY A 55 6.15 -16.85 -5.57
N ALA A 56 5.41 -15.96 -4.93
CA ALA A 56 5.05 -16.08 -3.51
C ALA A 56 4.07 -17.25 -3.25
N LEU A 57 3.15 -17.52 -4.18
CA LEU A 57 2.26 -18.68 -4.08
C LEU A 57 3.00 -20.01 -4.27
N ALA A 58 3.94 -20.06 -5.21
CA ALA A 58 4.81 -21.23 -5.38
C ALA A 58 5.65 -21.51 -4.12
N ALA A 59 6.20 -20.45 -3.51
CA ALA A 59 6.96 -20.56 -2.26
C ALA A 59 6.07 -21.02 -1.09
N LEU A 60 4.86 -20.47 -0.97
CA LEU A 60 3.89 -20.88 0.05
C LEU A 60 3.48 -22.36 -0.11
N ASP A 61 3.25 -22.83 -1.35
CA ASP A 61 2.95 -24.24 -1.60
C ASP A 61 4.12 -25.15 -1.19
N ALA A 62 5.36 -24.72 -1.48
CA ALA A 62 6.55 -25.45 -1.04
C ALA A 62 6.66 -25.52 0.49
N ASP A 63 6.44 -24.41 1.19
CA ASP A 63 6.44 -24.36 2.65
C ASP A 63 5.33 -25.27 3.25
N LEU A 64 4.12 -25.23 2.66
CA LEU A 64 3.02 -26.10 3.08
C LEU A 64 3.31 -27.60 2.85
N ARG A 65 4.00 -27.94 1.75
CA ARG A 65 4.43 -29.32 1.45
C ARG A 65 5.45 -29.84 2.47
N GLN A 66 6.35 -29.00 2.95
CA GLN A 66 7.28 -29.36 4.04
C GLN A 66 6.53 -29.70 5.33
N LEU A 67 5.35 -29.12 5.53
CA LEU A 67 4.45 -29.42 6.65
C LEU A 67 3.48 -30.59 6.38
N GLY A 68 3.63 -31.29 5.26
CA GLY A 68 2.76 -32.40 4.85
C GLY A 68 1.46 -31.99 4.16
N GLY A 69 1.28 -30.70 3.86
CA GLY A 69 0.10 -30.14 3.22
C GLY A 69 0.30 -29.77 1.74
N ARG A 70 -0.58 -28.94 1.24
CA ARG A 70 -0.48 -28.31 -0.10
C ARG A 70 -1.39 -27.09 -0.16
N LEU A 71 -1.08 -26.15 -1.06
CA LEU A 71 -1.96 -25.03 -1.36
C LEU A 71 -3.03 -25.45 -2.38
N ILE A 72 -4.28 -25.11 -2.09
CA ILE A 72 -5.41 -25.32 -2.99
C ILE A 72 -5.65 -24.02 -3.75
N LEU A 73 -5.46 -24.04 -5.04
CA LEU A 73 -5.71 -22.88 -5.90
C LEU A 73 -7.11 -22.96 -6.52
N ARG A 74 -7.76 -21.81 -6.61
CA ARG A 74 -9.06 -21.62 -7.26
C ARG A 74 -9.05 -20.31 -8.04
N SER A 75 -9.84 -20.24 -9.10
CA SER A 75 -10.04 -19.03 -9.90
C SER A 75 -11.51 -18.61 -9.87
N GLY A 76 -11.80 -17.33 -9.76
CA GLY A 76 -13.16 -16.79 -9.82
C GLY A 76 -13.49 -15.77 -8.75
N ASP A 77 -14.80 -15.50 -8.61
CA ASP A 77 -15.32 -14.63 -7.55
C ASP A 77 -15.28 -15.36 -6.19
N PRO A 78 -14.53 -14.87 -5.20
CA PRO A 78 -14.48 -15.50 -3.87
C PRO A 78 -15.85 -15.66 -3.20
N VAL A 79 -16.82 -14.79 -3.54
CA VAL A 79 -18.20 -14.86 -3.01
C VAL A 79 -18.92 -16.13 -3.46
N GLN A 80 -18.55 -16.69 -4.61
CA GLN A 80 -19.10 -17.93 -5.15
C GLN A 80 -18.20 -19.12 -4.83
N VAL A 81 -16.89 -18.96 -5.05
CA VAL A 81 -15.88 -20.04 -4.91
C VAL A 81 -15.78 -20.55 -3.49
N LEU A 82 -15.76 -19.67 -2.49
CA LEU A 82 -15.54 -20.10 -1.11
C LEU A 82 -16.73 -20.85 -0.50
N PRO A 83 -18.00 -20.43 -0.65
CA PRO A 83 -19.15 -21.23 -0.20
C PRO A 83 -19.22 -22.60 -0.89
N GLU A 84 -18.88 -22.65 -2.19
CA GLU A 84 -18.84 -23.92 -2.92
C GLU A 84 -17.75 -24.85 -2.37
N LEU A 85 -16.55 -24.31 -2.11
CA LEU A 85 -15.46 -25.10 -1.51
C LEU A 85 -15.82 -25.59 -0.10
N VAL A 86 -16.54 -24.82 0.72
CA VAL A 86 -17.05 -25.25 2.02
C VAL A 86 -17.94 -26.48 1.87
N ARG A 87 -18.88 -26.45 0.89
CA ARG A 87 -19.78 -27.57 0.62
C ARG A 87 -19.03 -28.81 0.13
N GLN A 88 -18.17 -28.66 -0.87
CA GLN A 88 -17.39 -29.74 -1.48
C GLN A 88 -16.47 -30.45 -0.47
N SER A 89 -15.80 -29.65 0.37
CA SER A 89 -14.85 -30.16 1.35
C SER A 89 -15.48 -30.56 2.68
N GLN A 90 -16.77 -30.31 2.88
CA GLN A 90 -17.46 -30.46 4.16
C GLN A 90 -16.77 -29.71 5.31
N ALA A 91 -16.23 -28.54 5.02
CA ALA A 91 -15.56 -27.71 6.01
C ALA A 91 -16.58 -27.07 6.97
N GLU A 92 -16.22 -26.96 8.24
CA GLU A 92 -17.06 -26.30 9.26
C GLU A 92 -17.12 -24.79 9.12
N GLY A 93 -16.14 -24.21 8.42
CA GLY A 93 -16.05 -22.78 8.18
C GLY A 93 -14.71 -22.35 7.61
N ILE A 94 -14.56 -21.04 7.50
CA ILE A 94 -13.40 -20.38 6.90
C ILE A 94 -12.69 -19.55 7.97
N TYR A 95 -11.36 -19.59 7.99
CA TYR A 95 -10.51 -18.68 8.75
C TYR A 95 -9.74 -17.80 7.76
N ALA A 96 -9.72 -16.47 7.98
CA ALA A 96 -9.01 -15.53 7.15
C ALA A 96 -8.54 -14.32 7.97
N HIS A 97 -7.43 -13.68 7.58
CA HIS A 97 -7.12 -12.36 8.08
C HIS A 97 -8.09 -11.32 7.49
N THR A 98 -8.33 -10.24 8.21
CA THR A 98 -9.00 -9.07 7.65
C THR A 98 -8.08 -8.40 6.64
N ASP A 99 -8.65 -7.87 5.55
CA ASP A 99 -7.92 -7.18 4.51
C ASP A 99 -8.64 -5.90 4.08
N CYS A 100 -7.86 -4.85 3.86
CA CYS A 100 -8.36 -3.54 3.51
C CYS A 100 -7.68 -3.02 2.25
N GLU A 101 -7.39 -3.89 1.29
CA GLU A 101 -6.61 -3.52 0.11
C GLU A 101 -7.27 -2.45 -0.75
N ARG A 102 -8.59 -2.57 -0.98
CA ARG A 102 -9.40 -1.68 -1.83
C ARG A 102 -10.83 -1.61 -1.33
N ILE A 103 -11.57 -0.62 -1.81
CA ILE A 103 -13.03 -0.56 -1.62
C ILE A 103 -13.67 -1.86 -2.10
N TYR A 104 -13.28 -2.33 -3.28
CA TYR A 104 -13.73 -3.62 -3.81
C TYR A 104 -13.55 -4.77 -2.82
N GLY A 105 -12.38 -4.90 -2.20
CA GLY A 105 -12.11 -5.97 -1.24
C GLY A 105 -13.07 -5.94 -0.04
N ARG A 106 -13.42 -4.75 0.42
CA ARG A 106 -14.41 -4.58 1.51
C ARG A 106 -15.80 -5.00 1.09
N VAL A 107 -16.23 -4.58 -0.10
CA VAL A 107 -17.53 -4.97 -0.65
C VAL A 107 -17.61 -6.48 -0.88
N ARG A 108 -16.57 -7.06 -1.46
CA ARG A 108 -16.45 -8.50 -1.66
C ARG A 108 -16.58 -9.25 -0.34
N ASP A 109 -15.83 -8.83 0.68
CA ASP A 109 -15.81 -9.50 1.99
C ASP A 109 -17.19 -9.38 2.69
N ALA A 110 -17.86 -8.22 2.56
CA ALA A 110 -19.23 -8.05 3.05
C ALA A 110 -20.23 -8.97 2.33
N ARG A 111 -20.15 -9.06 1.01
CA ARG A 111 -21.00 -9.99 0.20
C ARG A 111 -20.71 -11.44 0.52
N LEU A 112 -19.45 -11.80 0.73
CA LEU A 112 -19.07 -13.15 1.15
C LEU A 112 -19.71 -13.51 2.50
N ASN A 113 -19.64 -12.61 3.47
CA ASN A 113 -20.26 -12.83 4.78
C ASN A 113 -21.77 -13.07 4.66
N GLN A 114 -22.45 -12.28 3.84
CA GLN A 114 -23.88 -12.44 3.58
C GLN A 114 -24.18 -13.79 2.91
N ALA A 115 -23.42 -14.17 1.88
CA ALA A 115 -23.58 -15.44 1.19
C ALA A 115 -23.38 -16.64 2.12
N LEU A 116 -22.34 -16.59 2.96
CA LEU A 116 -22.06 -17.63 3.94
C LEU A 116 -23.16 -17.71 5.02
N ALA A 117 -23.61 -16.58 5.55
CA ALA A 117 -24.67 -16.53 6.54
C ALA A 117 -25.99 -17.09 5.99
N THR A 118 -26.36 -16.74 4.76
CA THR A 118 -27.55 -17.29 4.07
C THR A 118 -27.45 -18.81 3.90
N ALA A 119 -26.25 -19.33 3.67
CA ALA A 119 -26.00 -20.77 3.52
C ALA A 119 -25.79 -21.50 4.87
N GLY A 120 -25.94 -20.83 6.02
CA GLY A 120 -25.67 -21.39 7.34
C GLY A 120 -24.20 -21.69 7.63
N MET A 121 -23.30 -21.13 6.83
CA MET A 121 -21.85 -21.31 6.93
C MET A 121 -21.21 -20.20 7.76
N LYS A 122 -19.99 -20.44 8.25
CA LYS A 122 -19.29 -19.49 9.14
C LYS A 122 -17.95 -19.08 8.56
N ILE A 123 -17.60 -17.81 8.74
CA ILE A 123 -16.24 -17.31 8.55
C ILE A 123 -15.78 -16.62 9.82
N ARG A 124 -14.52 -16.79 10.15
CA ARG A 124 -13.87 -16.15 11.30
C ARG A 124 -12.73 -15.29 10.81
N TRP A 125 -12.82 -14.01 11.11
CA TRP A 125 -11.84 -13.01 10.74
C TRP A 125 -10.84 -12.78 11.86
N PHE A 126 -9.57 -12.64 11.50
CA PHE A 126 -8.46 -12.33 12.39
C PHE A 126 -7.86 -10.98 11.97
N ASP A 127 -7.64 -10.09 12.91
CA ASP A 127 -6.90 -8.87 12.61
C ASP A 127 -5.40 -9.19 12.46
N PRO A 128 -4.76 -8.77 11.37
CA PRO A 128 -3.31 -8.85 11.27
C PRO A 128 -2.66 -7.91 12.28
N PRO A 129 -1.45 -8.23 12.79
CA PRO A 129 -0.72 -7.36 13.69
C PRO A 129 -0.58 -5.94 13.10
N GLY A 130 -0.85 -4.92 13.93
CA GLY A 130 -0.85 -3.51 13.51
C GLY A 130 -2.20 -2.98 13.02
N SER A 131 -3.20 -3.86 12.82
CA SER A 131 -4.58 -3.46 12.54
C SER A 131 -5.40 -3.40 13.82
N LEU A 132 -6.16 -2.33 14.01
CA LEU A 132 -6.97 -2.10 15.20
C LEU A 132 -8.46 -2.01 14.85
N PRO A 133 -9.34 -2.35 15.81
CA PRO A 133 -10.79 -2.36 15.59
C PRO A 133 -11.43 -0.98 15.50
N GLU A 134 -10.66 0.07 15.80
CA GLU A 134 -11.15 1.45 15.85
C GLU A 134 -10.12 2.41 15.27
N LEU A 135 -10.58 3.55 14.76
CA LEU A 135 -9.72 4.62 14.30
C LEU A 135 -9.29 5.47 15.50
N LEU A 136 -8.10 5.18 16.02
CA LEU A 136 -7.52 5.92 17.14
C LEU A 136 -6.78 7.18 16.68
N PRO A 137 -6.71 8.21 17.53
CA PRO A 137 -5.72 9.28 17.39
C PRO A 137 -4.30 8.68 17.32
N TYR A 138 -3.44 9.31 16.51
CA TYR A 138 -2.12 8.73 16.21
C TYR A 138 -1.26 8.36 17.45
N PRO A 139 -1.20 9.15 18.56
CA PRO A 139 -0.44 8.74 19.74
C PRO A 139 -0.96 7.45 20.38
N ALA A 140 -2.29 7.27 20.41
CA ALA A 140 -2.92 6.05 20.92
C ALA A 140 -2.68 4.86 19.99
N TYR A 141 -2.85 5.06 18.67
CA TYR A 141 -2.50 4.06 17.67
C TYR A 141 -1.05 3.61 17.81
N ARG A 142 -0.10 4.57 17.89
CA ARG A 142 1.33 4.28 18.03
C ARG A 142 1.62 3.40 19.25
N ARG A 143 1.03 3.71 20.41
CA ARG A 143 1.21 2.91 21.64
C ARG A 143 0.71 1.48 21.43
N ARG A 144 -0.54 1.31 20.95
CA ARG A 144 -1.12 0.00 20.71
C ARG A 144 -0.35 -0.82 19.67
N TRP A 145 0.15 -0.15 18.64
CA TRP A 145 0.99 -0.80 17.63
C TRP A 145 2.27 -1.38 18.26
N TYR A 146 2.96 -0.64 19.11
CA TYR A 146 4.16 -1.16 19.78
C TYR A 146 3.86 -2.30 20.75
N GLU A 147 2.72 -2.29 21.42
CA GLU A 147 2.24 -3.39 22.26
C GLU A 147 2.06 -4.65 21.39
N GLN A 148 1.33 -4.57 20.28
CA GLN A 148 1.12 -5.70 19.39
C GLN A 148 2.41 -6.22 18.74
N MET A 149 3.37 -5.35 18.44
CA MET A 149 4.69 -5.78 17.93
C MET A 149 5.53 -6.52 18.99
N GLY A 150 5.19 -6.41 20.27
CA GLY A 150 5.82 -7.16 21.36
C GLY A 150 5.16 -8.49 21.70
N GLU A 151 3.97 -8.77 21.18
CA GLU A 151 3.26 -10.02 21.42
C GLU A 151 3.99 -11.23 20.79
N ALA A 152 3.77 -12.42 21.35
CA ALA A 152 4.36 -13.64 20.82
C ALA A 152 3.93 -13.91 19.35
N LEU A 153 4.88 -14.35 18.54
CA LEU A 153 4.60 -14.78 17.18
C LEU A 153 3.76 -16.07 17.20
N ALA A 154 2.78 -16.15 16.32
CA ALA A 154 2.05 -17.40 16.14
C ALA A 154 2.99 -18.49 15.59
N PRO A 155 3.12 -19.64 16.27
CA PRO A 155 4.05 -20.67 15.84
C PRO A 155 3.67 -21.25 14.48
N CYS A 156 4.67 -21.67 13.71
CA CYS A 156 4.44 -22.54 12.57
C CYS A 156 3.81 -23.85 13.07
N PRO A 157 2.71 -24.31 12.49
CA PRO A 157 2.16 -25.61 12.86
C PRO A 157 3.16 -26.73 12.53
N PRO A 158 3.27 -27.77 13.38
CA PRO A 158 4.20 -28.87 13.11
C PRO A 158 3.77 -29.71 11.90
N GLN A 159 2.50 -29.69 11.59
CA GLN A 159 1.93 -30.39 10.44
C GLN A 159 0.68 -29.68 9.93
N VAL A 160 0.46 -29.75 8.63
CA VAL A 160 -0.76 -29.30 7.93
C VAL A 160 -1.33 -30.49 7.15
N ALA A 161 -2.35 -31.13 7.68
CA ALA A 161 -3.01 -32.25 7.01
C ALA A 161 -4.17 -31.73 6.13
N VAL A 162 -4.08 -31.97 4.82
CA VAL A 162 -5.09 -31.57 3.84
C VAL A 162 -5.92 -32.80 3.43
N PRO A 163 -7.28 -32.71 3.36
CA PRO A 163 -8.09 -33.82 2.87
C PRO A 163 -7.65 -34.23 1.46
N PRO A 164 -7.40 -35.53 1.20
CA PRO A 164 -6.85 -35.98 -0.08
C PRO A 164 -7.79 -35.72 -1.27
N GLU A 165 -9.08 -35.73 -1.05
CA GLU A 165 -10.12 -35.51 -2.05
C GLU A 165 -10.24 -34.02 -2.50
N VAL A 166 -9.69 -33.08 -1.74
CA VAL A 166 -9.74 -31.65 -2.12
C VAL A 166 -8.57 -31.34 -3.05
N ILE A 167 -8.84 -31.31 -4.33
CA ILE A 167 -7.84 -31.07 -5.37
C ILE A 167 -7.87 -29.59 -5.78
N GLY A 168 -6.70 -28.96 -5.92
CA GLY A 168 -6.51 -27.60 -6.40
C GLY A 168 -6.35 -27.51 -7.93
N GLU A 169 -6.52 -26.31 -8.48
CA GLU A 169 -6.09 -25.98 -9.81
C GLU A 169 -4.55 -25.90 -9.86
N PRO A 170 -3.92 -26.13 -11.02
CA PRO A 170 -2.48 -25.88 -11.17
C PRO A 170 -2.17 -24.38 -11.02
N LEU A 171 -0.94 -24.04 -10.63
CA LEU A 171 -0.49 -22.65 -10.59
C LEU A 171 -0.49 -22.09 -12.02
N PRO A 172 -1.28 -21.05 -12.31
CA PRO A 172 -1.34 -20.50 -13.67
C PRO A 172 -0.07 -19.72 -14.00
N GLY A 173 0.27 -19.65 -15.29
CA GLY A 173 1.25 -18.70 -15.80
C GLY A 173 0.69 -17.29 -15.89
N LEU A 174 1.57 -16.30 -15.99
CA LEU A 174 1.22 -14.88 -16.06
C LEU A 174 0.23 -14.57 -17.20
N ALA A 175 0.46 -15.17 -18.39
CA ALA A 175 -0.41 -15.00 -19.56
C ALA A 175 -1.82 -15.55 -19.35
N GLN A 176 -1.97 -16.63 -18.59
CA GLN A 176 -3.30 -17.22 -18.27
C GLN A 176 -4.11 -16.31 -17.33
N LEU A 177 -3.43 -15.42 -16.60
CA LEU A 177 -4.05 -14.38 -15.78
C LEU A 177 -4.30 -13.07 -16.54
N GLY A 178 -4.07 -13.04 -17.85
CA GLY A 178 -4.31 -11.87 -18.71
C GLY A 178 -3.18 -10.82 -18.66
N HIS A 179 -1.99 -11.19 -18.18
CA HIS A 179 -0.84 -10.29 -18.12
C HIS A 179 0.30 -10.77 -19.01
N GLN A 180 1.13 -9.82 -19.46
CA GLN A 180 2.38 -10.08 -20.17
C GLN A 180 3.54 -9.55 -19.35
N ALA A 181 4.64 -10.29 -19.30
CA ALA A 181 5.84 -9.82 -18.60
C ALA A 181 6.33 -8.51 -19.19
N ASP A 182 6.66 -7.56 -18.35
CA ASP A 182 7.14 -6.24 -18.74
C ASP A 182 8.67 -6.05 -18.55
N GLY A 183 9.38 -7.16 -18.33
CA GLY A 183 10.83 -7.20 -18.28
C GLY A 183 11.45 -6.65 -16.98
N LYS A 184 10.65 -6.32 -15.99
CA LYS A 184 11.17 -5.86 -14.69
C LYS A 184 11.84 -7.00 -13.91
N PRO A 185 12.92 -6.71 -13.16
CA PRO A 185 13.55 -7.71 -12.30
C PRO A 185 12.64 -8.03 -11.11
N ILE A 186 12.18 -9.28 -11.03
CA ILE A 186 11.31 -9.74 -9.96
C ILE A 186 12.17 -10.40 -8.87
N PRO A 187 12.15 -9.92 -7.62
CA PRO A 187 12.90 -10.55 -6.53
C PRO A 187 12.31 -11.92 -6.16
N ALA A 188 13.15 -12.80 -5.63
CA ALA A 188 12.70 -14.08 -5.10
C ALA A 188 11.66 -13.88 -3.99
N ALA A 189 10.48 -14.48 -4.15
CA ALA A 189 9.29 -14.18 -3.34
C ALA A 189 9.08 -15.15 -2.16
N SER A 190 10.13 -15.79 -1.64
CA SER A 190 10.03 -16.74 -0.52
C SER A 190 10.26 -16.09 0.85
N THR A 191 9.77 -16.75 1.90
CA THR A 191 10.05 -16.36 3.29
C THR A 191 11.55 -16.35 3.57
N ALA A 192 12.32 -17.33 3.05
CA ALA A 192 13.78 -17.38 3.19
C ALA A 192 14.46 -16.18 2.52
N ALA A 193 14.01 -15.77 1.32
CA ALA A 193 14.53 -14.59 0.65
C ALA A 193 14.24 -13.30 1.44
N ALA A 194 13.04 -13.17 2.02
CA ALA A 194 12.70 -12.03 2.87
C ALA A 194 13.58 -11.97 4.13
N GLN A 195 13.85 -13.11 4.75
CA GLN A 195 14.73 -13.20 5.92
C GLN A 195 16.17 -12.84 5.56
N ALA A 196 16.69 -13.32 4.42
CA ALA A 196 18.01 -12.99 3.93
C ALA A 196 18.17 -11.48 3.65
N LEU A 197 17.16 -10.84 3.03
CA LEU A 197 17.16 -9.39 2.81
C LEU A 197 17.17 -8.59 4.12
N LEU A 198 16.45 -9.04 5.14
CA LEU A 198 16.47 -8.39 6.45
C LEU A 198 17.82 -8.56 7.13
N GLN A 199 18.42 -9.75 7.03
CA GLN A 199 19.72 -10.02 7.60
C GLN A 199 20.83 -9.20 6.92
N ASP A 200 20.86 -9.17 5.58
CA ASP A 200 21.76 -8.30 4.80
C ASP A 200 21.66 -6.83 5.22
N PHE A 201 20.42 -6.35 5.42
CA PHE A 201 20.24 -4.99 5.93
C PHE A 201 20.84 -4.80 7.32
N LEU A 202 20.61 -5.72 8.25
CA LEU A 202 21.08 -5.62 9.63
C LEU A 202 22.60 -5.71 9.75
N GLU A 203 23.25 -6.48 8.88
CA GLU A 203 24.70 -6.68 8.85
C GLU A 203 25.43 -5.54 8.14
N ASP A 204 25.00 -5.17 6.92
CA ASP A 204 25.78 -4.33 6.02
C ASP A 204 25.26 -2.90 5.85
N LYS A 205 23.95 -2.65 6.08
CA LYS A 205 23.32 -1.37 5.74
C LYS A 205 22.88 -0.55 6.95
N ALA A 206 22.68 -1.21 8.10
CA ALA A 206 22.07 -0.58 9.27
C ALA A 206 22.88 0.57 9.87
N ASP A 207 24.21 0.58 9.73
CA ASP A 207 25.09 1.64 10.23
C ASP A 207 24.98 2.96 9.45
N ARG A 208 24.50 2.91 8.20
CA ARG A 208 24.40 4.07 7.28
C ARG A 208 22.97 4.40 6.83
N TYR A 209 22.00 3.50 7.02
CA TYR A 209 20.62 3.67 6.52
C TYR A 209 19.98 4.99 6.94
N TYR A 210 20.07 5.39 8.20
CA TYR A 210 19.45 6.61 8.69
C TYR A 210 19.90 7.86 7.91
N TRP A 211 21.18 7.95 7.55
CA TRP A 211 21.76 9.11 6.86
C TRP A 211 21.56 9.07 5.35
N GLN A 212 21.60 7.87 4.79
CA GLN A 212 21.60 7.68 3.33
C GLN A 212 20.24 7.29 2.75
N LEU A 213 19.22 7.09 3.58
CA LEU A 213 17.90 6.65 3.11
C LEU A 213 17.24 7.63 2.12
N SER A 214 17.70 8.88 2.05
CA SER A 214 17.25 9.88 1.07
C SER A 214 18.04 9.87 -0.23
N TYR A 215 19.13 9.10 -0.31
CA TYR A 215 20.00 9.01 -1.48
C TYR A 215 19.65 7.75 -2.28
N PRO A 216 18.97 7.86 -3.44
CA PRO A 216 18.58 6.68 -4.22
C PRO A 216 19.78 5.88 -4.74
N GLY A 217 20.92 6.54 -5.01
CA GLY A 217 22.16 5.88 -5.42
C GLY A 217 22.86 5.09 -4.31
N ALA A 218 22.51 5.29 -3.04
CA ALA A 218 23.20 4.63 -1.92
C ALA A 218 22.77 3.17 -1.68
N GLU A 219 21.66 2.72 -2.26
CA GLU A 219 21.15 1.33 -2.21
C GLU A 219 21.06 0.74 -0.79
N VAL A 220 20.73 1.58 0.21
CA VAL A 220 20.68 1.21 1.63
C VAL A 220 19.33 0.69 2.11
N THR A 221 18.36 0.54 1.22
CA THR A 221 17.03 0.03 1.58
C THR A 221 17.04 -1.47 1.79
N THR A 222 16.04 -1.97 2.53
CA THR A 222 15.93 -3.41 2.84
C THR A 222 15.50 -4.27 1.65
N GLY A 223 14.80 -3.70 0.66
CA GLY A 223 14.18 -4.50 -0.40
C GLY A 223 12.96 -5.33 0.05
N LEU A 224 12.46 -5.15 1.28
CA LEU A 224 11.38 -5.99 1.84
C LEU A 224 9.97 -5.60 1.37
N SER A 225 9.81 -4.47 0.70
CA SER A 225 8.46 -3.93 0.43
C SER A 225 7.52 -4.87 -0.34
N PRO A 226 7.94 -5.62 -1.38
CA PRO A 226 7.07 -6.61 -2.02
C PRO A 226 6.69 -7.77 -1.08
N HIS A 227 7.65 -8.25 -0.27
CA HIS A 227 7.42 -9.33 0.68
C HIS A 227 6.42 -8.93 1.78
N LEU A 228 6.49 -7.68 2.24
CA LEU A 228 5.55 -7.13 3.22
C LEU A 228 4.17 -6.87 2.60
N LYS A 229 4.12 -6.44 1.33
CA LYS A 229 2.88 -6.25 0.58
C LYS A 229 2.07 -7.54 0.48
N PHE A 230 2.72 -8.64 0.16
CA PHE A 230 2.07 -9.95 0.04
C PHE A 230 2.11 -10.77 1.34
N GLY A 231 2.65 -10.21 2.41
CA GLY A 231 2.68 -10.85 3.71
C GLY A 231 3.49 -12.13 3.77
N VAL A 232 4.49 -12.27 2.88
CA VAL A 232 5.47 -13.37 2.89
C VAL A 232 6.28 -13.37 4.19
N MET A 233 6.45 -12.18 4.77
CA MET A 233 6.99 -11.97 6.12
C MET A 233 6.08 -11.01 6.89
N SER A 234 5.81 -11.29 8.18
CA SER A 234 5.00 -10.39 8.99
C SER A 234 5.81 -9.18 9.46
N VAL A 235 5.13 -8.02 9.59
CA VAL A 235 5.77 -6.82 10.16
C VAL A 235 6.21 -7.07 11.60
N ARG A 236 5.44 -7.85 12.38
CA ARG A 236 5.78 -8.21 13.75
C ARG A 236 7.06 -9.03 13.82
N GLN A 237 7.22 -10.01 12.93
CA GLN A 237 8.47 -10.77 12.80
C GLN A 237 9.65 -9.84 12.46
N CYS A 238 9.51 -8.95 11.47
CA CYS A 238 10.55 -7.96 11.16
C CYS A 238 10.96 -7.14 12.38
N VAL A 239 9.99 -6.58 13.11
CA VAL A 239 10.27 -5.73 14.29
C VAL A 239 10.98 -6.53 15.38
N GLN A 240 10.56 -7.77 15.62
CA GLN A 240 11.19 -8.62 16.64
C GLN A 240 12.61 -9.04 16.23
N THR A 241 12.83 -9.38 14.97
CA THR A 241 14.19 -9.68 14.44
C THR A 241 15.12 -8.47 14.60
N ILE A 242 14.67 -7.26 14.22
CA ILE A 242 15.46 -6.03 14.40
C ILE A 242 15.80 -5.79 15.88
N ARG A 243 14.83 -6.01 16.79
CA ARG A 243 15.07 -5.85 18.23
C ARG A 243 16.00 -6.90 18.81
N ALA A 244 15.87 -8.14 18.37
CA ALA A 244 16.70 -9.25 18.81
C ALA A 244 18.17 -9.10 18.38
N GLN A 245 18.42 -8.55 17.18
CA GLN A 245 19.77 -8.24 16.71
C GLN A 245 20.48 -7.22 17.62
N GLY A 246 19.73 -6.32 18.23
CA GLY A 246 20.31 -5.24 19.01
C GLY A 246 21.11 -4.24 18.17
N ASP A 247 21.71 -3.25 18.82
CA ASP A 247 22.50 -2.21 18.15
C ASP A 247 24.01 -2.32 18.46
N GLY A 248 24.38 -3.28 19.28
CA GLY A 248 25.78 -3.48 19.72
C GLY A 248 26.36 -2.26 20.46
N GLY A 249 25.51 -1.36 20.97
CA GLY A 249 25.93 -0.10 21.57
C GLY A 249 26.19 1.02 20.56
N ASP A 250 26.09 0.76 19.25
CA ASP A 250 26.32 1.76 18.20
C ASP A 250 25.09 2.70 18.04
N PRO A 251 25.23 4.01 18.33
CA PRO A 251 24.14 4.98 18.16
C PRO A 251 23.66 5.09 16.70
N ARG A 252 24.51 4.81 15.71
CA ARG A 252 24.16 4.85 14.30
C ARG A 252 23.21 3.72 13.95
N ARG A 253 23.55 2.49 14.31
CA ARG A 253 22.68 1.31 14.15
C ARG A 253 21.36 1.50 14.88
N ARG A 254 21.40 2.00 16.10
CA ARG A 254 20.19 2.31 16.89
C ARG A 254 19.23 3.24 16.14
N ARG A 255 19.75 4.34 15.59
CA ARG A 255 18.94 5.29 14.79
C ARG A 255 18.36 4.65 13.54
N SER A 256 19.14 3.86 12.82
CA SER A 256 18.68 3.13 11.63
C SER A 256 17.60 2.11 11.94
N HIS A 257 17.76 1.33 13.03
CA HIS A 257 16.73 0.39 13.49
C HIS A 257 15.43 1.11 13.87
N GLN A 258 15.52 2.20 14.62
CA GLN A 258 14.36 3.02 14.97
C GLN A 258 13.67 3.60 13.73
N GLN A 259 14.46 4.06 12.76
CA GLN A 259 13.95 4.59 11.51
C GLN A 259 13.24 3.52 10.69
N LEU A 260 13.81 2.31 10.56
CA LEU A 260 13.17 1.20 9.85
C LEU A 260 11.86 0.79 10.54
N ILE A 261 11.87 0.58 11.86
CA ILE A 261 10.66 0.27 12.64
C ILE A 261 9.59 1.37 12.47
N SER A 262 10.02 2.63 12.44
CA SER A 262 9.12 3.75 12.17
C SER A 262 8.48 3.65 10.78
N ARG A 263 9.24 3.28 9.74
CA ARG A 263 8.68 3.08 8.38
C ARG A 263 7.69 1.93 8.32
N LEU A 264 7.97 0.81 8.99
CA LEU A 264 7.03 -0.31 9.10
C LEU A 264 5.71 0.12 9.77
N ARG A 265 5.80 0.88 10.86
CA ARG A 265 4.62 1.43 11.54
C ARG A 265 3.82 2.37 10.65
N TRP A 266 4.49 3.20 9.85
CA TRP A 266 3.84 4.10 8.89
C TRP A 266 3.03 3.34 7.86
N GLY A 267 3.62 2.33 7.23
CA GLY A 267 2.93 1.51 6.25
C GLY A 267 1.64 0.91 6.83
N GLN A 268 1.72 0.34 8.03
CA GLN A 268 0.52 -0.19 8.71
C GLN A 268 -0.46 0.91 9.15
N GLY A 269 0.04 2.08 9.55
CA GLY A 269 -0.78 3.23 9.87
C GLY A 269 -1.61 3.75 8.69
N PHE A 270 -1.07 3.68 7.46
CA PHE A 270 -1.84 3.98 6.25
C PHE A 270 -2.92 2.92 6.00
N GLY A 271 -2.61 1.64 6.15
CA GLY A 271 -3.60 0.57 6.10
C GLY A 271 -4.71 0.73 7.14
N GLN A 272 -4.35 1.09 8.39
CA GLN A 272 -5.30 1.38 9.46
C GLN A 272 -6.23 2.56 9.10
N ARG A 273 -5.70 3.64 8.53
CA ARG A 273 -6.53 4.75 8.07
C ARG A 273 -7.45 4.35 6.93
N PHE A 274 -6.94 3.63 5.95
CA PHE A 274 -7.73 3.16 4.82
C PHE A 274 -8.83 2.18 5.24
N ARG A 275 -8.62 1.41 6.29
CA ARG A 275 -9.65 0.54 6.88
C ARG A 275 -10.93 1.32 7.23
N TYR A 276 -10.79 2.56 7.72
CA TYR A 276 -11.91 3.40 8.13
C TYR A 276 -12.25 4.52 7.15
N LEU A 277 -11.34 4.83 6.23
CA LEU A 277 -11.45 5.93 5.28
C LEU A 277 -11.12 5.43 3.85
N PRO A 278 -11.78 4.36 3.36
CA PRO A 278 -11.44 3.73 2.08
C PRO A 278 -11.73 4.61 0.87
N GLN A 279 -12.53 5.67 1.02
CA GLN A 279 -12.79 6.65 -0.03
C GLN A 279 -11.52 7.39 -0.50
N LEU A 280 -10.39 7.27 0.22
CA LEU A 280 -9.07 7.71 -0.25
C LEU A 280 -8.63 7.03 -1.56
N GLU A 281 -9.19 5.87 -1.88
CA GLU A 281 -8.95 5.24 -3.19
C GLU A 281 -9.48 6.12 -4.34
N LEU A 282 -10.53 6.91 -4.11
CA LEU A 282 -11.26 7.62 -5.15
C LEU A 282 -11.07 9.13 -5.12
N ARG A 283 -10.79 9.72 -3.94
CA ARG A 283 -10.79 11.17 -3.76
C ARG A 283 -9.91 11.64 -2.61
N SER A 284 -9.69 12.94 -2.55
CA SER A 284 -8.99 13.61 -1.44
C SER A 284 -9.73 13.44 -0.12
N LEU A 285 -9.02 13.62 1.01
CA LEU A 285 -9.62 13.54 2.34
C LEU A 285 -10.68 14.62 2.58
N TYR A 286 -10.57 15.74 1.92
CA TYR A 286 -11.49 16.86 2.05
C TYR A 286 -12.01 17.29 0.68
N ARG A 287 -13.32 17.48 0.56
CA ARG A 287 -14.00 17.79 -0.69
C ARG A 287 -13.48 19.06 -1.37
N ILE A 288 -13.12 20.06 -0.58
CA ILE A 288 -12.57 21.30 -1.07
C ILE A 288 -11.36 21.11 -2.01
N PHE A 289 -10.59 20.04 -1.80
CA PHE A 289 -9.44 19.73 -2.63
C PHE A 289 -9.79 19.01 -3.93
N ASP A 290 -11.00 18.45 -4.02
CA ASP A 290 -11.52 17.84 -5.25
C ASP A 290 -12.32 18.82 -6.11
N GLU A 291 -12.83 19.93 -5.51
CA GLU A 291 -13.65 20.92 -6.20
C GLU A 291 -12.85 21.97 -6.99
N GLU A 292 -11.60 22.22 -6.63
CA GLU A 292 -10.76 23.16 -7.35
C GLU A 292 -9.97 22.45 -8.45
N GLY A 293 -10.16 22.96 -9.68
CA GLY A 293 -9.70 22.36 -10.92
C GLY A 293 -8.24 21.91 -10.94
N TRP A 294 -8.06 20.62 -10.96
CA TRP A 294 -6.86 19.99 -11.42
C TRP A 294 -6.79 20.11 -12.95
N ALA A 295 -5.66 20.56 -13.46
CA ALA A 295 -5.44 20.54 -14.90
C ALA A 295 -5.09 19.12 -15.38
N PHE A 296 -5.33 18.85 -16.65
CA PHE A 296 -4.81 17.68 -17.33
C PHE A 296 -4.35 18.09 -18.74
N ASP A 297 -3.11 17.75 -19.03
CA ASP A 297 -2.49 17.93 -20.35
C ASP A 297 -1.84 16.59 -20.72
N PRO A 298 -2.31 15.92 -21.78
CA PRO A 298 -1.82 14.59 -22.15
C PRO A 298 -0.34 14.58 -22.55
N ASP A 299 0.15 15.62 -23.21
CA ASP A 299 1.53 15.69 -23.68
C ASP A 299 2.48 15.88 -22.51
N LEU A 300 2.15 16.78 -21.59
CA LEU A 300 2.91 16.98 -20.36
C LEU A 300 2.85 15.73 -19.48
N TYR A 301 1.69 15.04 -19.39
CA TYR A 301 1.57 13.81 -18.65
C TYR A 301 2.43 12.70 -19.24
N GLN A 302 2.45 12.56 -20.56
CA GLN A 302 3.32 11.60 -21.23
C GLN A 302 4.80 11.92 -21.00
N ALA A 303 5.20 13.18 -21.12
CA ALA A 303 6.58 13.60 -20.85
C ALA A 303 7.01 13.24 -19.41
N TRP A 304 6.13 13.43 -18.43
CA TRP A 304 6.36 13.04 -17.04
C TRP A 304 6.45 11.51 -16.89
N GLN A 305 5.55 10.75 -17.48
CA GLN A 305 5.58 9.29 -17.43
C GLN A 305 6.87 8.71 -18.01
N THR A 306 7.32 9.24 -19.14
CA THR A 306 8.45 8.69 -19.92
C THR A 306 9.82 9.28 -19.55
N GLY A 307 9.87 10.23 -18.59
CA GLY A 307 11.12 10.85 -18.16
C GLY A 307 11.72 11.78 -19.21
N HIS A 308 10.89 12.69 -19.74
CA HIS A 308 11.26 13.73 -20.72
C HIS A 308 10.81 15.13 -20.27
N THR A 309 10.86 15.40 -18.96
CA THR A 309 10.41 16.68 -18.40
C THR A 309 11.46 17.78 -18.50
N GLY A 310 12.71 17.43 -18.78
CA GLY A 310 13.85 18.36 -18.71
C GLY A 310 14.32 18.67 -17.28
N PHE A 311 13.85 17.89 -16.29
CA PHE A 311 14.30 17.93 -14.89
C PHE A 311 14.94 16.59 -14.52
N PRO A 312 16.28 16.49 -14.53
CA PRO A 312 16.98 15.20 -14.47
C PRO A 312 16.61 14.30 -13.30
N ILE A 313 16.40 14.82 -12.11
CA ILE A 313 16.01 14.01 -10.95
C ILE A 313 14.60 13.40 -11.10
N VAL A 314 13.70 14.10 -11.81
CA VAL A 314 12.33 13.65 -12.13
C VAL A 314 12.38 12.62 -13.23
N ASP A 315 13.15 12.87 -14.29
CA ASP A 315 13.29 11.99 -15.45
C ASP A 315 13.99 10.67 -15.08
N ALA A 316 15.03 10.75 -14.26
CA ALA A 316 15.69 9.57 -13.69
C ALA A 316 14.72 8.73 -12.85
N ALA A 317 13.86 9.37 -12.04
CA ALA A 317 12.85 8.66 -11.25
C ALA A 317 11.81 7.96 -12.14
N ALA A 318 11.35 8.61 -13.20
CA ALA A 318 10.42 8.03 -14.17
C ALA A 318 11.01 6.78 -14.86
N ARG A 319 12.22 6.89 -15.41
CA ARG A 319 12.90 5.77 -16.09
C ARG A 319 13.24 4.62 -15.13
N CYS A 320 13.67 4.96 -13.91
CA CYS A 320 13.89 3.99 -12.85
C CYS A 320 12.62 3.21 -12.51
N LEU A 321 11.48 3.89 -12.36
CA LEU A 321 10.20 3.25 -12.08
C LEU A 321 9.81 2.27 -13.18
N GLN A 322 9.91 2.69 -14.44
CA GLN A 322 9.56 1.85 -15.58
C GLN A 322 10.46 0.61 -15.69
N ALA A 323 11.76 0.78 -15.48
CA ALA A 323 12.73 -0.30 -15.62
C ALA A 323 12.72 -1.30 -14.47
N THR A 324 12.42 -0.85 -13.23
CA THR A 324 12.63 -1.68 -12.03
C THR A 324 11.37 -1.95 -11.22
N GLY A 325 10.24 -1.34 -11.59
CA GLY A 325 9.05 -1.37 -10.74
C GLY A 325 9.27 -0.72 -9.36
N GLY A 326 10.24 0.19 -9.28
CA GLY A 326 10.61 0.90 -8.05
C GLY A 326 11.40 0.05 -7.04
N TYR A 327 11.69 -1.21 -7.35
CA TYR A 327 12.38 -2.12 -6.44
C TYR A 327 13.84 -1.71 -6.24
N LEU A 328 14.24 -1.55 -4.99
CA LEU A 328 15.58 -1.15 -4.49
C LEU A 328 16.06 0.24 -4.95
N ALA A 329 15.83 0.62 -6.20
CA ALA A 329 16.43 1.79 -6.82
C ALA A 329 15.62 3.09 -6.65
N LEU A 330 14.29 3.02 -6.52
CA LEU A 330 13.42 4.19 -6.35
C LEU A 330 13.00 4.35 -4.89
N ASN A 331 13.80 5.08 -4.11
CA ASN A 331 13.55 5.29 -2.69
C ASN A 331 12.40 6.30 -2.44
N PHE A 332 12.04 6.49 -1.15
CA PHE A 332 10.91 7.36 -0.79
C PHE A 332 11.14 8.83 -1.21
N ARG A 333 12.39 9.31 -1.25
CA ARG A 333 12.70 10.70 -1.60
C ARG A 333 12.52 10.96 -3.10
N SER A 334 13.04 10.09 -3.94
CA SER A 334 12.83 10.17 -5.39
C SER A 334 11.35 9.99 -5.75
N ARG A 335 10.63 9.07 -5.09
CA ARG A 335 9.16 8.96 -5.24
C ARG A 335 8.45 10.26 -4.86
N ALA A 336 8.84 10.91 -3.76
CA ALA A 336 8.22 12.16 -3.30
C ALA A 336 8.49 13.34 -4.25
N ILE A 337 9.70 13.47 -4.78
CA ILE A 337 10.04 14.53 -5.76
C ILE A 337 9.25 14.31 -7.05
N TYR A 338 9.21 13.08 -7.55
CA TYR A 338 8.50 12.69 -8.75
C TYR A 338 6.99 12.95 -8.62
N ALA A 339 6.38 12.58 -7.50
CA ALA A 339 4.97 12.82 -7.22
C ALA A 339 4.65 14.31 -7.04
N SER A 340 5.51 15.06 -6.34
CA SER A 340 5.34 16.49 -6.16
C SER A 340 5.45 17.27 -7.47
N PHE A 341 6.26 16.79 -8.41
CA PHE A 341 6.36 17.41 -9.72
C PHE A 341 5.03 17.37 -10.47
N LEU A 342 4.41 16.20 -10.57
CA LEU A 342 3.10 16.03 -11.21
C LEU A 342 2.03 16.92 -10.53
N SER A 343 1.84 16.74 -9.23
CA SER A 343 0.68 17.34 -8.55
C SER A 343 0.87 18.81 -8.22
N ASN A 344 2.09 19.24 -7.85
CA ASN A 344 2.32 20.60 -7.42
C ASN A 344 2.85 21.52 -8.51
N LEU A 345 3.75 21.07 -9.37
CA LEU A 345 4.35 21.91 -10.39
C LEU A 345 3.57 21.88 -11.72
N MET A 346 3.15 20.71 -12.16
CA MET A 346 2.29 20.58 -13.34
C MET A 346 0.81 20.89 -13.01
N GLY A 347 0.40 20.78 -11.73
CA GLY A 347 -0.97 21.02 -11.29
C GLY A 347 -1.96 19.94 -11.71
N MET A 348 -1.47 18.74 -12.00
CA MET A 348 -2.30 17.60 -12.40
C MET A 348 -2.86 16.84 -11.19
N ASP A 349 -4.03 16.23 -11.38
CA ASP A 349 -4.67 15.43 -10.35
C ASP A 349 -3.76 14.28 -9.90
N TRP A 350 -3.51 14.20 -8.60
CA TRP A 350 -2.64 13.19 -7.99
C TRP A 350 -3.07 11.74 -8.30
N ARG A 351 -4.34 11.51 -8.61
CA ARG A 351 -4.89 10.18 -8.94
C ARG A 351 -4.33 9.62 -10.23
N TYR A 352 -3.96 10.46 -11.21
CA TYR A 352 -3.23 9.99 -12.39
C TYR A 352 -1.85 9.46 -12.03
N GLY A 353 -1.17 10.13 -11.09
CA GLY A 353 0.11 9.67 -10.60
C GLY A 353 0.00 8.38 -9.80
N ALA A 354 -1.01 8.26 -8.92
CA ALA A 354 -1.29 7.04 -8.17
C ALA A 354 -1.56 5.85 -9.11
N LEU A 355 -2.38 6.04 -10.16
CA LEU A 355 -2.63 5.04 -11.18
C LEU A 355 -1.33 4.61 -11.88
N HIS A 356 -0.49 5.57 -12.28
CA HIS A 356 0.78 5.28 -12.93
C HIS A 356 1.72 4.48 -12.02
N PHE A 357 1.86 4.88 -10.74
CA PHE A 357 2.66 4.14 -9.78
C PHE A 357 2.13 2.73 -9.57
N MET A 358 0.85 2.60 -9.30
CA MET A 358 0.23 1.29 -9.07
C MET A 358 0.37 0.34 -10.26
N ARG A 359 0.44 0.84 -11.50
CA ARG A 359 0.71 0.01 -12.70
C ARG A 359 2.13 -0.49 -12.77
N HIS A 360 3.10 0.26 -12.27
CA HIS A 360 4.52 -0.07 -12.40
C HIS A 360 5.12 -0.71 -11.16
N LEU A 361 4.68 -0.31 -9.94
CA LEU A 361 5.28 -0.77 -8.69
C LEU A 361 5.04 -2.25 -8.42
N ILE A 362 6.13 -2.99 -8.14
CA ILE A 362 6.05 -4.38 -7.64
C ILE A 362 5.42 -4.40 -6.25
N ASP A 363 5.76 -3.43 -5.41
CA ASP A 363 5.27 -3.26 -4.04
C ASP A 363 3.99 -2.42 -3.94
N GLY A 364 3.33 -2.12 -5.06
CA GLY A 364 2.15 -1.25 -5.09
C GLY A 364 1.06 -1.72 -4.12
N ASP A 365 0.77 -0.89 -3.12
CA ASP A 365 -0.24 -1.11 -2.08
C ASP A 365 -1.17 0.10 -2.05
N CYS A 366 -2.45 -0.09 -2.37
CA CYS A 366 -3.40 1.01 -2.54
C CYS A 366 -3.51 1.91 -1.29
N PRO A 367 -3.64 1.38 -0.06
CA PRO A 367 -3.63 2.21 1.15
C PRO A 367 -2.39 3.09 1.30
N ILE A 368 -1.22 2.56 1.01
CA ILE A 368 0.05 3.27 1.16
C ILE A 368 0.22 4.26 0.01
N ASP A 369 0.03 3.80 -1.22
CA ASP A 369 0.24 4.60 -2.43
C ASP A 369 -0.69 5.81 -2.47
N HIS A 370 -2.00 5.60 -2.39
CA HIS A 370 -2.99 6.66 -2.52
C HIS A 370 -2.90 7.68 -1.39
N TYR A 371 -2.66 7.22 -0.15
CA TYR A 371 -2.46 8.15 0.95
C TYR A 371 -1.20 9.01 0.78
N GLN A 372 -0.10 8.40 0.33
CA GLN A 372 1.14 9.13 0.10
C GLN A 372 1.02 10.11 -1.08
N TRP A 373 0.35 9.73 -2.17
CA TRP A 373 0.05 10.63 -3.28
C TRP A 373 -0.79 11.83 -2.82
N ALA A 374 -1.86 11.58 -2.07
CA ALA A 374 -2.68 12.65 -1.49
C ALA A 374 -1.87 13.56 -0.55
N MET A 375 -0.94 12.99 0.25
CA MET A 375 -0.01 13.77 1.07
C MET A 375 0.92 14.65 0.24
N GLN A 376 1.54 14.12 -0.81
CA GLN A 376 2.45 14.90 -1.67
C GLN A 376 1.69 15.99 -2.43
N ALA A 377 0.45 15.75 -2.80
CA ALA A 377 -0.41 16.74 -3.41
C ALA A 377 -0.93 17.81 -2.42
N GLY A 378 -0.71 17.64 -1.12
CA GLY A 378 -1.19 18.58 -0.10
C GLY A 378 -2.67 18.53 0.19
N VAL A 379 -3.33 17.40 -0.07
CA VAL A 379 -4.79 17.24 0.05
C VAL A 379 -5.22 16.33 1.21
N THR A 380 -4.31 16.03 2.14
CA THR A 380 -4.61 15.21 3.32
C THR A 380 -4.72 15.98 4.62
N HIS A 381 -4.09 17.16 4.69
CA HIS A 381 -4.08 17.98 5.89
C HIS A 381 -4.73 19.30 5.61
N CYS A 382 -5.37 19.80 6.62
CA CYS A 382 -5.85 21.14 6.58
C CYS A 382 -5.00 21.99 7.50
N VAL A 383 -4.80 23.18 7.12
CA VAL A 383 -5.25 24.29 7.87
C VAL A 383 -4.23 25.09 8.61
N ASP A 384 -3.29 24.55 9.29
CA ASP A 384 -2.43 25.38 10.14
C ASP A 384 -1.00 25.54 9.64
N LYS A 385 -0.64 24.87 8.58
CA LYS A 385 0.67 25.04 7.92
C LYS A 385 0.60 24.88 6.41
N THR A 386 1.36 25.70 5.73
CA THR A 386 1.69 25.58 4.29
C THR A 386 2.69 24.45 4.08
N TRP A 387 2.25 23.22 4.31
CA TRP A 387 3.12 22.12 4.38
C TRP A 387 3.04 21.19 3.23
N THR A 388 2.45 21.54 2.19
CA THR A 388 2.71 20.90 0.92
C THR A 388 4.17 21.12 0.58
N ARG A 389 4.94 20.05 0.63
CA ARG A 389 6.35 20.11 0.25
C ARG A 389 6.46 20.20 -1.26
N ILE A 390 6.47 21.42 -1.79
CA ILE A 390 6.76 21.66 -3.20
C ILE A 390 8.28 21.55 -3.36
N TYR A 391 8.74 20.41 -3.82
CA TYR A 391 10.15 20.18 -4.03
C TYR A 391 10.68 21.03 -5.19
N ASN A 392 11.88 21.58 -5.02
CA ASN A 392 12.62 22.15 -6.14
C ASN A 392 13.31 21.00 -6.89
N PRO A 393 12.93 20.69 -8.15
CA PRO A 393 13.50 19.58 -8.90
C PRO A 393 14.83 19.90 -9.59
N GLY A 394 15.33 21.12 -9.44
CA GLY A 394 16.62 21.56 -9.99
C GLY A 394 17.81 21.17 -9.10
N GLN A 395 18.90 21.94 -9.16
CA GLN A 395 20.16 21.63 -8.47
C GLN A 395 20.00 21.35 -6.96
N ALA A 396 19.07 22.06 -6.29
CA ALA A 396 18.83 21.85 -4.88
C ALA A 396 18.33 20.42 -4.52
N ALA A 397 17.66 19.72 -5.45
CA ALA A 397 17.30 18.33 -5.25
C ALA A 397 18.51 17.41 -5.45
N VAL A 398 19.35 17.70 -6.45
CA VAL A 398 20.57 16.93 -6.71
C VAL A 398 21.50 17.03 -5.51
N ASP A 399 21.77 18.25 -5.02
CA ASP A 399 22.66 18.49 -3.87
C ASP A 399 22.22 17.74 -2.61
N ARG A 400 20.90 17.56 -2.44
CA ARG A 400 20.33 16.89 -1.25
C ARG A 400 20.12 15.39 -1.38
N CYS A 401 19.90 14.89 -2.58
CA CYS A 401 19.44 13.51 -2.79
C CYS A 401 20.38 12.70 -3.66
N ASP A 402 21.17 13.33 -4.50
CA ASP A 402 22.11 12.67 -5.41
C ASP A 402 23.38 13.53 -5.62
N PRO A 403 24.08 13.93 -4.52
CA PRO A 403 25.18 14.92 -4.58
C PRO A 403 26.34 14.50 -5.48
N GLU A 404 26.50 13.19 -5.71
CA GLU A 404 27.52 12.64 -6.61
C GLU A 404 26.97 12.36 -8.02
N GLY A 405 25.65 12.52 -8.23
CA GLY A 405 25.00 12.29 -9.51
C GLY A 405 24.88 10.83 -9.91
N GLN A 406 25.07 9.89 -8.97
CA GLN A 406 25.08 8.45 -9.26
C GLN A 406 23.73 7.95 -9.80
N PHE A 407 22.63 8.39 -9.15
CA PHE A 407 21.29 8.00 -9.56
C PHE A 407 20.91 8.62 -10.91
N ILE A 408 21.14 9.91 -11.09
CA ILE A 408 20.81 10.62 -12.35
C ILE A 408 21.61 10.02 -13.50
N LYS A 409 22.92 9.86 -13.36
CA LYS A 409 23.78 9.32 -14.44
C LYS A 409 23.45 7.88 -14.81
N ARG A 410 23.03 7.08 -13.84
CA ARG A 410 22.59 5.69 -14.10
C ARG A 410 21.35 5.62 -15.00
N TRP A 411 20.38 6.50 -14.79
CA TRP A 411 19.11 6.47 -15.50
C TRP A 411 19.03 7.44 -16.69
N LEU A 412 19.98 8.37 -16.76
CA LEU A 412 20.14 9.34 -17.84
C LEU A 412 21.59 9.29 -18.35
N PRO A 413 21.99 8.26 -19.09
CA PRO A 413 23.35 8.10 -19.59
C PRO A 413 23.76 9.25 -20.51
N GLU A 414 22.82 9.95 -21.14
CA GLU A 414 23.04 11.14 -21.94
C GLU A 414 23.55 12.35 -21.13
N LEU A 415 23.52 12.28 -19.79
CA LEU A 415 24.06 13.29 -18.88
C LEU A 415 25.28 12.82 -18.10
N ALA A 416 25.83 11.62 -18.41
CA ALA A 416 26.89 11.01 -17.61
C ALA A 416 28.21 11.79 -17.62
N ASP A 417 28.47 12.59 -18.66
CA ASP A 417 29.64 13.45 -18.83
C ASP A 417 29.61 14.70 -17.95
N LEU A 418 28.43 15.10 -17.45
CA LEU A 418 28.28 16.31 -16.67
C LEU A 418 28.79 16.14 -15.23
N PRO A 419 29.42 17.20 -14.68
CA PRO A 419 29.72 17.22 -13.25
C PRO A 419 28.41 17.32 -12.42
N PRO A 420 28.37 16.81 -11.17
CA PRO A 420 27.17 16.81 -10.33
C PRO A 420 26.52 18.19 -10.18
N GLN A 421 27.30 19.26 -10.14
CA GLN A 421 26.86 20.63 -9.98
C GLN A 421 26.05 21.17 -11.18
N GLN A 422 26.06 20.47 -12.29
CA GLN A 422 25.27 20.81 -13.49
C GLN A 422 24.10 19.86 -13.73
N LEU A 423 24.00 18.76 -12.99
CA LEU A 423 22.95 17.74 -13.20
C LEU A 423 21.55 18.24 -12.89
N GLY A 424 21.40 19.22 -12.01
CA GLY A 424 20.07 19.76 -11.70
C GLY A 424 19.54 20.79 -12.72
N ASN A 425 20.46 21.43 -13.47
CA ASN A 425 20.16 22.40 -14.53
C ASN A 425 21.17 22.20 -15.66
N PRO A 426 21.05 21.14 -16.46
CA PRO A 426 22.02 20.84 -17.50
C PRO A 426 22.02 21.91 -18.58
N PRO A 427 23.16 22.20 -19.21
CA PRO A 427 23.22 23.08 -20.37
C PRO A 427 22.37 22.45 -21.50
N ARG A 428 21.86 23.32 -22.40
CA ARG A 428 21.10 22.86 -23.56
C ARG A 428 21.94 21.90 -24.41
N ARG A 429 21.37 20.74 -24.72
CA ARG A 429 21.98 19.74 -25.56
C ARG A 429 20.92 19.00 -26.39
N PRO A 430 21.27 18.56 -27.61
CA PRO A 430 20.30 17.89 -28.50
C PRO A 430 19.75 16.60 -27.94
N THR A 431 20.50 15.92 -27.08
CA THR A 431 20.18 14.59 -26.54
C THR A 431 19.30 14.61 -25.30
N TYR A 432 19.03 15.82 -24.74
CA TYR A 432 18.21 15.94 -23.53
C TYR A 432 17.21 17.09 -23.66
N PRO A 433 15.93 16.91 -23.29
CA PRO A 433 14.90 17.91 -23.49
C PRO A 433 15.10 19.17 -22.64
N ALA A 434 14.59 20.30 -23.14
CA ALA A 434 14.47 21.50 -22.34
C ALA A 434 13.38 21.32 -21.25
N PRO A 435 13.47 22.05 -20.12
CA PRO A 435 12.44 22.01 -19.10
C PRO A 435 11.04 22.35 -19.63
N ILE A 436 10.05 21.48 -19.39
CA ILE A 436 8.66 21.64 -19.88
C ILE A 436 7.88 22.73 -19.12
N LEU A 437 8.43 23.25 -18.02
CA LEU A 437 7.82 24.34 -17.23
C LEU A 437 8.88 25.20 -16.55
N ASP A 438 8.50 26.42 -16.22
CA ASP A 438 9.28 27.28 -15.33
C ASP A 438 8.95 26.95 -13.86
N TYR A 439 9.93 26.45 -13.12
CA TYR A 439 9.77 26.05 -11.71
C TYR A 439 9.27 27.19 -10.82
N LYS A 440 9.84 28.43 -10.98
CA LYS A 440 9.49 29.54 -10.09
C LYS A 440 8.05 29.97 -10.31
N ALA A 441 7.62 30.07 -11.57
CA ALA A 441 6.25 30.41 -11.94
C ALA A 441 5.26 29.31 -11.47
N ALA A 442 5.57 28.04 -11.72
CA ALA A 442 4.76 26.90 -11.30
C ALA A 442 4.60 26.85 -9.77
N ARG A 443 5.70 27.00 -9.03
CA ARG A 443 5.67 27.06 -7.57
C ARG A 443 4.83 28.24 -7.05
N LYS A 444 4.97 29.42 -7.62
CA LYS A 444 4.19 30.61 -7.24
C LYS A 444 2.69 30.37 -7.44
N ARG A 445 2.28 29.81 -8.59
CA ARG A 445 0.88 29.45 -8.86
C ARG A 445 0.35 28.46 -7.81
N ARG A 446 1.11 27.39 -7.52
CA ARG A 446 0.68 26.36 -6.56
C ARG A 446 0.56 26.89 -5.14
N VAL A 447 1.51 27.69 -4.67
CA VAL A 447 1.45 28.33 -3.34
C VAL A 447 0.21 29.20 -3.22
N ALA A 448 -0.08 30.03 -4.24
CA ALA A 448 -1.28 30.87 -4.23
C ALA A 448 -2.59 30.05 -4.23
N GLN A 449 -2.62 28.94 -4.97
CA GLN A 449 -3.77 28.01 -4.97
C GLN A 449 -3.99 27.39 -3.59
N LEU A 450 -2.93 26.84 -2.99
CA LEU A 450 -3.00 26.22 -1.65
C LEU A 450 -3.45 27.22 -0.57
N GLU A 451 -2.99 28.47 -0.65
CA GLU A 451 -3.42 29.51 0.28
C GLU A 451 -4.90 29.84 0.11
N ARG A 452 -5.40 29.95 -1.14
CA ARG A 452 -6.84 30.13 -1.39
C ARG A 452 -7.66 28.96 -0.85
N GLN A 453 -7.23 27.73 -1.08
CA GLN A 453 -7.89 26.52 -0.57
C GLN A 453 -7.91 26.52 0.95
N ARG A 454 -6.81 26.91 1.58
CA ARG A 454 -6.72 27.03 3.03
C ARG A 454 -7.70 28.09 3.58
N GLN A 455 -7.78 29.25 2.97
CA GLN A 455 -8.72 30.28 3.39
C GLN A 455 -10.16 29.82 3.24
N ARG A 456 -10.52 29.20 2.12
CA ARG A 456 -11.84 28.59 1.94
C ARG A 456 -12.14 27.56 3.02
N PHE A 457 -11.18 26.69 3.31
CA PHE A 457 -11.32 25.66 4.34
C PHE A 457 -11.60 26.25 5.73
N LEU A 458 -10.91 27.31 6.11
CA LEU A 458 -11.08 27.99 7.39
C LEU A 458 -12.46 28.68 7.54
N HIS A 459 -12.98 29.23 6.44
CA HIS A 459 -14.20 30.01 6.44
C HIS A 459 -15.45 29.24 6.01
N THR A 460 -15.32 27.96 5.67
CA THR A 460 -16.42 27.15 5.16
C THR A 460 -16.50 25.81 5.89
N PRO A 461 -16.90 25.82 7.19
CA PRO A 461 -16.87 24.62 8.03
C PRO A 461 -17.69 23.44 7.51
N HIS A 462 -18.72 23.69 6.70
CA HIS A 462 -19.55 22.64 6.10
C HIS A 462 -18.85 21.86 4.97
N LEU A 463 -17.72 22.37 4.45
CA LEU A 463 -16.84 21.65 3.53
C LEU A 463 -15.80 20.80 4.26
N LEU A 464 -15.78 20.89 5.57
CA LEU A 464 -14.99 20.06 6.48
C LEU A 464 -15.74 18.77 6.74
N PRO A 465 -15.19 17.84 7.33
CA PRO A 465 -14.59 16.62 6.84
C PRO A 465 -15.60 15.77 6.06
N HIS A 466 -15.19 15.27 4.95
CA HIS A 466 -15.94 14.32 4.16
C HIS A 466 -15.78 12.89 4.61
N LEU A 467 -15.09 12.66 5.69
CA LEU A 467 -14.67 11.33 6.05
C LEU A 467 -15.28 10.95 7.37
N ALA A 468 -16.59 10.79 7.36
CA ALA A 468 -17.19 9.91 8.34
C ALA A 468 -16.60 8.51 8.17
N PRO A 469 -16.22 7.82 9.23
CA PRO A 469 -15.97 6.39 9.20
C PRO A 469 -17.14 5.72 8.48
N LEU A 470 -16.87 4.67 7.70
CA LEU A 470 -17.95 3.89 7.11
C LEU A 470 -18.90 3.45 8.21
N PRO A 471 -20.22 3.48 7.96
CA PRO A 471 -21.19 2.89 8.86
C PRO A 471 -20.78 1.48 9.26
N ALA A 472 -21.08 1.07 10.49
CA ALA A 472 -20.65 -0.23 11.02
C ALA A 472 -21.14 -1.41 10.16
N ASP A 473 -22.32 -1.28 9.54
CA ASP A 473 -22.89 -2.26 8.61
C ASP A 473 -22.13 -2.40 7.29
N LEU A 474 -21.34 -1.40 6.91
CA LEU A 474 -20.47 -1.44 5.74
C LEU A 474 -19.03 -1.84 6.07
N THR A 475 -18.71 -2.04 7.35
CA THR A 475 -17.40 -2.55 7.75
C THR A 475 -17.47 -4.06 7.87
N PRO A 476 -16.59 -4.84 7.24
CA PRO A 476 -16.56 -6.28 7.44
C PRO A 476 -16.14 -6.69 8.86
N PHE A 477 -15.96 -5.75 9.75
CA PHE A 477 -15.34 -5.89 11.06
C PHE A 477 -16.24 -5.46 12.23
N GLY A 478 -17.54 -5.36 12.01
CA GLY A 478 -18.51 -5.20 13.09
C GLY A 478 -18.84 -6.56 13.72
N GLY A 479 -18.85 -6.65 15.03
CA GLY A 479 -19.23 -7.84 15.77
C GLY A 479 -18.39 -8.09 17.02
N ASP A 480 -18.77 -9.11 17.76
CA ASP A 480 -18.09 -9.50 18.99
C ASP A 480 -16.67 -9.98 18.73
N ARG A 481 -15.76 -9.54 19.58
CA ARG A 481 -14.38 -9.98 19.61
C ARG A 481 -14.19 -11.05 20.66
N ASP A 482 -13.65 -12.16 20.25
CA ASP A 482 -13.25 -13.23 21.14
C ASP A 482 -11.78 -13.58 20.84
N GLY A 483 -10.89 -13.21 21.75
CA GLY A 483 -9.48 -13.55 21.67
C GLY A 483 -8.73 -12.99 20.44
N GLY A 484 -9.06 -11.78 19.98
CA GLY A 484 -8.48 -11.16 18.79
C GLY A 484 -9.15 -11.57 17.47
N GLU A 485 -10.18 -12.38 17.53
CA GLU A 485 -11.01 -12.78 16.40
C GLU A 485 -12.20 -11.84 16.25
N ILE A 486 -12.50 -11.45 15.02
CA ILE A 486 -13.71 -10.70 14.71
C ILE A 486 -14.71 -11.66 14.14
N ARG A 487 -15.86 -11.78 14.82
CA ARG A 487 -17.04 -12.47 14.28
C ARG A 487 -17.82 -11.48 13.44
N TRP A 488 -18.18 -11.87 12.24
CA TRP A 488 -19.06 -11.07 11.41
C TRP A 488 -20.46 -10.99 12.02
N ALA A 489 -21.00 -9.79 12.17
CA ALA A 489 -22.40 -9.60 12.47
C ALA A 489 -23.23 -9.90 11.21
N ALA A 490 -24.28 -10.69 11.36
CA ALA A 490 -25.12 -11.18 10.26
C ALA A 490 -26.05 -10.12 9.64
N ALA A 491 -25.77 -8.83 9.79
CA ALA A 491 -26.59 -7.78 9.20
C ALA A 491 -26.46 -7.78 7.67
N PRO A 492 -27.57 -7.77 6.92
CA PRO A 492 -27.53 -7.68 5.48
C PRO A 492 -26.95 -6.32 5.08
N THR A 493 -25.79 -6.34 4.43
CA THR A 493 -25.16 -5.13 3.90
C THR A 493 -25.65 -4.93 2.49
N PRO A 494 -26.32 -3.81 2.17
CA PRO A 494 -26.68 -3.51 0.80
C PRO A 494 -25.40 -3.44 -0.04
N PRO A 495 -25.41 -3.92 -1.29
CA PRO A 495 -24.25 -3.87 -2.15
C PRO A 495 -23.84 -2.41 -2.36
N LEU A 496 -22.59 -2.10 -2.10
CA LEU A 496 -22.00 -0.77 -2.32
C LEU A 496 -21.97 -0.37 -3.80
N PHE A 497 -22.08 -1.35 -4.67
CA PHE A 497 -22.03 -1.18 -6.12
C PHE A 497 -23.23 -1.83 -6.78
N PRO A 498 -23.69 -1.28 -7.90
CA PRO A 498 -24.59 -2.01 -8.79
C PRO A 498 -23.94 -3.37 -9.15
N PRO A 499 -24.72 -4.45 -9.21
CA PRO A 499 -24.18 -5.78 -9.53
C PRO A 499 -23.45 -5.87 -10.87
N ALA A 500 -23.67 -4.91 -11.75
CA ALA A 500 -23.12 -4.85 -13.09
C ALA A 500 -21.85 -3.97 -13.22
N LEU A 501 -21.29 -3.45 -12.12
CA LEU A 501 -20.07 -2.65 -12.20
C LEU A 501 -18.88 -3.55 -12.52
N ASP A 502 -18.41 -3.47 -13.75
CA ASP A 502 -17.20 -4.15 -14.21
C ASP A 502 -15.97 -3.33 -13.79
N LEU A 503 -15.27 -3.79 -12.79
CA LEU A 503 -14.05 -3.13 -12.28
C LEU A 503 -12.86 -3.24 -13.24
N THR A 504 -12.94 -4.11 -14.25
CA THR A 504 -11.86 -4.29 -15.24
C THR A 504 -11.83 -3.17 -16.25
N SER A 505 -12.98 -2.51 -16.47
CA SER A 505 -13.15 -1.40 -17.42
C SER A 505 -13.11 -0.01 -16.77
N LEU A 506 -12.88 0.06 -15.45
CA LEU A 506 -12.85 1.34 -14.72
C LEU A 506 -11.74 2.26 -15.21
N ASP A 507 -12.14 3.35 -15.83
CA ASP A 507 -11.33 4.57 -15.93
C ASP A 507 -11.60 5.50 -14.73
N ARG A 508 -11.00 6.69 -14.74
CA ARG A 508 -11.24 7.67 -13.66
C ARG A 508 -12.65 8.26 -13.67
N THR A 509 -13.33 8.21 -14.79
CA THR A 509 -14.71 8.68 -14.96
C THR A 509 -15.68 7.73 -14.26
N ASP A 510 -15.49 6.42 -14.46
CA ASP A 510 -16.32 5.39 -13.83
C ASP A 510 -16.19 5.41 -12.30
N GLN A 511 -15.03 5.76 -11.76
CA GLN A 511 -14.85 5.96 -10.33
C GLN A 511 -15.74 7.10 -9.78
N ALA A 512 -16.23 8.02 -10.59
CA ALA A 512 -17.15 9.05 -10.15
C ALA A 512 -18.50 8.49 -9.65
N ALA A 513 -18.97 7.38 -10.22
CA ALA A 513 -20.16 6.68 -9.74
C ALA A 513 -19.97 6.15 -8.31
N LEU A 514 -18.80 5.61 -8.01
CA LEU A 514 -18.43 5.17 -6.66
C LEU A 514 -18.38 6.33 -5.67
N ARG A 515 -17.84 7.48 -6.08
CA ARG A 515 -17.85 8.70 -5.25
C ARG A 515 -19.26 9.13 -4.90
N THR A 516 -20.14 9.19 -5.91
CA THR A 516 -21.53 9.58 -5.72
C THR A 516 -22.23 8.68 -4.70
N TRP A 517 -21.99 7.38 -4.79
CA TRP A 517 -22.51 6.42 -3.86
C TRP A 517 -22.02 6.67 -2.43
N PHE A 518 -20.70 6.86 -2.22
CA PHE A 518 -20.13 7.16 -0.91
C PHE A 518 -20.65 8.44 -0.31
N VAL A 519 -20.81 9.50 -1.12
CA VAL A 519 -21.39 10.77 -0.67
C VAL A 519 -22.82 10.59 -0.19
N ALA A 520 -23.60 9.76 -0.89
CA ALA A 520 -25.02 9.54 -0.54
C ALA A 520 -25.21 8.69 0.72
N HIS A 521 -24.25 7.79 1.05
CA HIS A 521 -24.44 6.79 2.10
C HIS A 521 -23.53 6.97 3.32
N VAL A 522 -22.59 7.93 3.29
CA VAL A 522 -21.74 8.25 4.44
C VAL A 522 -22.32 9.44 5.18
N THR A 523 -22.87 9.23 6.38
CA THR A 523 -23.31 10.30 7.27
C THR A 523 -22.12 11.09 7.82
N ILE A 524 -22.15 12.40 7.66
CA ILE A 524 -21.19 13.31 8.29
C ILE A 524 -21.57 13.39 9.77
N PRO A 525 -20.70 13.00 10.73
CA PRO A 525 -21.02 13.20 12.13
C PRO A 525 -21.23 14.69 12.40
N PRO A 526 -22.23 15.06 13.26
CA PRO A 526 -22.44 16.45 13.62
C PRO A 526 -21.14 17.02 14.19
N SER A 527 -20.74 18.19 13.72
CA SER A 527 -19.57 18.89 14.22
C SER A 527 -19.73 19.06 15.73
N ARG A 528 -18.89 18.42 16.51
CA ARG A 528 -18.76 18.78 17.93
C ARG A 528 -18.29 20.24 17.95
N SER A 529 -19.14 21.13 18.44
CA SER A 529 -18.83 22.53 18.62
C SER A 529 -17.41 22.64 19.21
N SER A 530 -16.55 23.30 18.49
CA SER A 530 -15.14 23.46 18.80
C SER A 530 -14.98 24.18 20.14
N ARG A 531 -14.85 23.45 21.23
CA ARG A 531 -14.03 23.97 22.31
C ARG A 531 -12.60 23.95 21.73
N ARG A 532 -12.12 25.15 21.42
CA ARG A 532 -10.73 25.39 21.05
C ARG A 532 -9.82 24.71 22.07
N ARG A 533 -9.29 23.53 21.73
CA ARG A 533 -8.04 23.07 22.33
C ARG A 533 -6.92 23.74 21.53
N PRO A 534 -5.92 24.30 22.22
CA PRO A 534 -4.74 24.77 21.52
C PRO A 534 -4.18 23.60 20.71
N ALA A 535 -3.92 23.82 19.44
CA ALA A 535 -3.32 22.87 18.56
C ALA A 535 -1.98 22.42 19.14
N SER A 536 -1.82 21.14 19.41
CA SER A 536 -0.51 20.56 19.67
C SER A 536 0.25 20.50 18.34
N THR A 537 0.97 21.55 18.05
CA THR A 537 1.56 21.88 16.76
C THR A 537 2.87 21.11 16.46
N GLY A 538 3.26 20.17 17.30
CA GLY A 538 4.61 19.60 17.23
C GLY A 538 4.76 18.23 16.58
N GLU A 539 3.79 17.35 16.71
CA GLU A 539 4.06 15.92 16.47
C GLU A 539 3.79 15.39 15.05
N GLN A 540 2.97 16.07 14.24
CA GLN A 540 2.72 15.58 12.88
C GLN A 540 3.81 15.94 11.87
N LEU A 541 4.67 16.88 12.18
CA LEU A 541 5.78 17.30 11.32
C LEU A 541 7.08 16.55 11.57
N SER A 542 7.28 16.02 12.78
CA SER A 542 8.44 15.17 13.08
C SER A 542 8.42 13.82 12.36
N LEU A 543 7.36 13.57 11.62
CA LEU A 543 7.12 12.31 10.94
C LEU A 543 7.77 12.24 9.55
N LEU A 544 8.37 13.33 9.09
CA LEU A 544 9.03 13.41 7.78
C LEU A 544 10.48 13.93 7.88
N ASP A 545 10.98 14.22 9.08
CA ASP A 545 12.40 14.47 9.32
C ASP A 545 13.16 13.20 9.71
#